data_a6d61943670a7b1919b216ce25569fb1
#
_entry.id   a6d61943670a7b1919b216ce25569fb1
#
_cell.length_a   1.000
_cell.length_b   1.000
_cell.length_c   1.000
_cell.angle_alpha   90.00
_cell.angle_beta   90.00
_cell.angle_gamma   90.00
#
_symmetry.space_group_name_H-M   'P 1'
#
loop_
_entity.id
_entity.type
_entity.pdbx_description
1 polymer ?
#
loop_
_entity_poly.entity_id
_entity_poly.type
_entity_poly.pdbx_seq_one_letter_code
_entity_poly.pdbx_strand_id
1 'polypeptide(L)'
;MIKDKVSLPVYYEREKWTYSLIIDPLDGMKEFIYRNGRFCINMALVEKGKPVFGMIHNVCDGEILWAFASGEKGMIKNGREEIFPNAGEKSSKLRVAVSRFHITEWELRYVDYLKSLGHEVELVPLGASSKHCMLAKGEVDICPKFGKCSEWDVAAGQVLVEAAGGHVVNAETGGEIRYNKENMISPPFVMFGKRVY
;
A
#
# COMPACT_ATOMS: atom_id res chain seq x y z
N MET A 1 10.78 -28.77 7.19
CA MET A 1 11.90 -27.83 6.94
C MET A 1 12.00 -27.68 5.43
N ILE A 2 11.30 -26.69 4.86
CA ILE A 2 11.32 -26.43 3.41
C ILE A 2 12.63 -25.70 3.14
N LYS A 3 13.58 -26.40 2.53
CA LYS A 3 14.94 -25.92 2.23
C LYS A 3 15.13 -25.51 0.78
N ASP A 4 14.07 -25.23 0.06
CA ASP A 4 14.20 -24.70 -1.29
C ASP A 4 14.18 -23.18 -1.22
N LYS A 5 15.36 -22.58 -1.08
CA LYS A 5 15.56 -21.17 -1.42
C LYS A 5 15.31 -21.07 -2.92
N VAL A 6 14.08 -20.74 -3.29
CA VAL A 6 13.79 -20.28 -4.65
C VAL A 6 14.58 -18.98 -4.80
N SER A 7 15.72 -19.03 -5.47
CA SER A 7 16.45 -17.84 -5.83
C SER A 7 15.63 -17.10 -6.87
N LEU A 8 15.39 -15.79 -6.63
CA LEU A 8 14.81 -14.95 -7.67
C LEU A 8 15.69 -15.03 -8.93
N PRO A 9 15.08 -15.09 -10.12
CA PRO A 9 15.83 -14.97 -11.36
C PRO A 9 16.67 -13.69 -11.35
N VAL A 10 17.85 -13.76 -11.96
CA VAL A 10 18.75 -12.59 -12.02
C VAL A 10 18.09 -11.43 -12.74
N TYR A 11 18.42 -10.21 -12.32
CA TYR A 11 17.74 -8.99 -12.82
C TYR A 11 17.76 -8.89 -14.34
N TYR A 12 18.90 -9.18 -14.96
CA TYR A 12 19.07 -9.07 -16.41
C TYR A 12 18.11 -9.98 -17.22
N GLU A 13 17.54 -11.02 -16.59
CA GLU A 13 16.48 -11.85 -17.17
C GLU A 13 15.11 -11.23 -16.91
N ARG A 14 14.88 -10.78 -15.64
CA ARG A 14 13.59 -10.21 -15.19
C ARG A 14 13.26 -8.88 -15.85
N GLU A 15 14.26 -8.04 -16.15
CA GLU A 15 14.03 -6.74 -16.79
C GLU A 15 13.39 -6.84 -18.17
N LYS A 16 13.55 -8.00 -18.85
CA LYS A 16 12.97 -8.29 -20.16
C LYS A 16 11.52 -8.78 -20.10
N TRP A 17 11.03 -9.10 -18.91
CA TRP A 17 9.68 -9.61 -18.76
C TRP A 17 8.65 -8.52 -19.02
N THR A 18 7.66 -8.86 -19.85
CA THR A 18 6.51 -7.99 -20.05
C THR A 18 5.66 -7.95 -18.78
N TYR A 19 5.49 -9.10 -18.13
CA TYR A 19 4.70 -9.24 -16.92
C TYR A 19 5.50 -9.87 -15.79
N SER A 20 5.28 -9.37 -14.58
CA SER A 20 5.82 -9.95 -13.33
C SER A 20 4.72 -9.99 -12.28
N LEU A 21 4.59 -11.11 -11.59
CA LEU A 21 3.70 -11.23 -10.44
C LEU A 21 4.52 -11.01 -9.17
N ILE A 22 4.16 -9.99 -8.40
CA ILE A 22 4.80 -9.65 -7.12
C ILE A 22 3.85 -10.06 -6.00
N ILE A 23 4.32 -10.93 -5.09
CA ILE A 23 3.51 -11.46 -3.99
C ILE A 23 4.24 -11.25 -2.66
N ASP A 24 3.55 -10.72 -1.67
CA ASP A 24 3.91 -10.84 -0.26
C ASP A 24 2.93 -11.80 0.43
N PRO A 25 3.36 -13.03 0.75
CA PRO A 25 2.46 -14.03 1.34
C PRO A 25 2.16 -13.78 2.81
N LEU A 26 2.90 -12.90 3.49
CA LEU A 26 2.70 -12.54 4.89
C LEU A 26 3.26 -11.15 5.20
N ASP A 27 2.54 -10.12 4.81
CA ASP A 27 2.83 -8.73 5.20
C ASP A 27 2.31 -8.47 6.62
N GLY A 28 3.16 -7.88 7.45
CA GLY A 28 2.87 -7.64 8.86
C GLY A 28 3.31 -8.80 9.77
N MET A 29 4.55 -9.26 9.63
CA MET A 29 5.09 -10.35 10.47
C MET A 29 4.97 -10.05 11.98
N LYS A 30 5.16 -8.80 12.42
CA LYS A 30 4.97 -8.42 13.83
C LYS A 30 3.51 -8.53 14.25
N GLU A 31 2.60 -8.08 13.42
CA GLU A 31 1.16 -8.21 13.62
C GLU A 31 0.74 -9.67 13.75
N PHE A 32 1.32 -10.55 12.93
CA PHE A 32 1.08 -11.99 12.99
C PHE A 32 1.60 -12.59 14.30
N ILE A 33 2.85 -12.27 14.70
CA ILE A 33 3.46 -12.77 15.94
C ILE A 33 2.67 -12.30 17.18
N TYR A 34 2.31 -11.01 17.21
CA TYR A 34 1.53 -10.43 18.32
C TYR A 34 0.04 -10.76 18.25
N ARG A 35 -0.42 -11.50 17.24
CA ARG A 35 -1.82 -11.92 17.05
C ARG A 35 -2.82 -10.77 17.15
N ASN A 36 -2.48 -9.61 16.62
CA ASN A 36 -3.35 -8.43 16.70
C ASN A 36 -4.35 -8.30 15.53
N GLY A 37 -4.40 -9.31 14.65
CA GLY A 37 -5.38 -9.41 13.58
C GLY A 37 -5.15 -8.48 12.39
N ARG A 38 -3.94 -7.96 12.18
CA ARG A 38 -3.67 -6.93 11.17
C ARG A 38 -2.58 -7.32 10.16
N PHE A 39 -2.49 -8.57 9.77
CA PHE A 39 -1.60 -9.03 8.71
C PHE A 39 -2.35 -9.27 7.41
N CYS A 40 -1.64 -9.11 6.29
CA CYS A 40 -2.23 -9.14 4.95
C CYS A 40 -1.47 -10.12 4.04
N ILE A 41 -2.12 -10.48 2.94
CA ILE A 41 -1.48 -11.06 1.76
C ILE A 41 -1.61 -10.04 0.65
N ASN A 42 -0.48 -9.68 -0.01
CA ASN A 42 -0.47 -8.74 -1.12
C ASN A 42 -0.13 -9.46 -2.41
N MET A 43 -0.82 -9.10 -3.49
CA MET A 43 -0.53 -9.59 -4.84
C MET A 43 -0.68 -8.45 -5.84
N ALA A 44 0.31 -8.28 -6.72
CA ALA A 44 0.25 -7.31 -7.81
C ALA A 44 0.76 -7.92 -9.11
N LEU A 45 0.05 -7.66 -10.21
CA LEU A 45 0.56 -7.88 -11.57
C LEU A 45 1.21 -6.58 -12.04
N VAL A 46 2.45 -6.69 -12.48
CA VAL A 46 3.25 -5.57 -12.99
C VAL A 46 3.52 -5.80 -14.48
N GLU A 47 3.15 -4.84 -15.31
CA GLU A 47 3.45 -4.81 -16.74
C GLU A 47 4.54 -3.75 -17.02
N LYS A 48 5.70 -4.20 -17.54
CA LYS A 48 6.82 -3.30 -17.90
C LYS A 48 7.16 -2.27 -16.79
N GLY A 49 7.20 -2.75 -15.54
CA GLY A 49 7.54 -1.93 -14.38
C GLY A 49 6.42 -1.05 -13.84
N LYS A 50 5.18 -1.15 -14.35
CA LYS A 50 4.00 -0.47 -13.83
C LYS A 50 3.00 -1.48 -13.26
N PRO A 51 2.43 -1.28 -12.08
CA PRO A 51 1.44 -2.20 -11.54
C PRO A 51 0.10 -1.98 -12.27
N VAL A 52 -0.47 -3.06 -12.81
CA VAL A 52 -1.72 -3.02 -13.60
C VAL A 52 -2.88 -3.71 -12.89
N PHE A 53 -2.60 -4.55 -11.91
CA PHE A 53 -3.57 -5.17 -11.02
C PHE A 53 -2.99 -5.23 -9.61
N GLY A 54 -3.83 -5.03 -8.61
CA GLY A 54 -3.50 -5.16 -7.20
C GLY A 54 -4.60 -5.82 -6.39
N MET A 55 -4.22 -6.67 -5.45
CA MET A 55 -5.11 -7.31 -4.49
C MET A 55 -4.46 -7.34 -3.12
N ILE A 56 -5.22 -6.98 -2.09
CA ILE A 56 -4.81 -7.10 -0.68
C ILE A 56 -5.90 -7.87 0.06
N HIS A 57 -5.50 -8.95 0.71
CA HIS A 57 -6.36 -9.74 1.59
C HIS A 57 -6.03 -9.43 3.05
N ASN A 58 -6.92 -8.74 3.75
CA ASN A 58 -6.93 -8.59 5.21
C ASN A 58 -7.44 -9.90 5.81
N VAL A 59 -6.53 -10.83 6.11
CA VAL A 59 -6.87 -12.24 6.39
C VAL A 59 -7.81 -12.39 7.58
N CYS A 60 -7.56 -11.66 8.67
CA CYS A 60 -8.36 -11.77 9.89
C CYS A 60 -9.75 -11.14 9.78
N ASP A 61 -9.91 -10.16 8.92
CA ASP A 61 -11.18 -9.48 8.68
C ASP A 61 -12.00 -10.17 7.58
N GLY A 62 -11.43 -11.19 6.90
CA GLY A 62 -12.03 -11.88 5.77
C GLY A 62 -12.31 -10.94 4.59
N GLU A 63 -11.54 -9.85 4.49
CA GLU A 63 -11.74 -8.78 3.51
C GLU A 63 -10.67 -8.84 2.42
N ILE A 64 -11.08 -8.90 1.17
CA ILE A 64 -10.22 -8.78 0.00
C ILE A 64 -10.62 -7.54 -0.78
N LEU A 65 -9.67 -6.63 -1.00
CA LEU A 65 -9.80 -5.54 -1.95
C LEU A 65 -8.97 -5.86 -3.19
N TRP A 66 -9.54 -5.61 -4.37
CA TRP A 66 -8.83 -5.77 -5.63
C TRP A 66 -9.16 -4.62 -6.58
N ALA A 67 -8.22 -4.30 -7.47
CA ALA A 67 -8.44 -3.31 -8.52
C ALA A 67 -7.52 -3.54 -9.72
N PHE A 68 -7.96 -3.02 -10.88
CA PHE A 68 -7.14 -2.82 -12.06
C PHE A 68 -6.78 -1.35 -12.23
N ALA A 69 -5.64 -1.09 -12.86
CA ALA A 69 -5.20 0.28 -13.19
C ALA A 69 -6.18 0.99 -14.16
N SER A 70 -7.04 0.24 -14.87
CA SER A 70 -8.15 0.78 -15.67
C SER A 70 -9.26 1.44 -14.84
N GLY A 71 -9.25 1.27 -13.51
CA GLY A 71 -10.23 1.82 -12.58
C GLY A 71 -11.29 0.82 -12.12
N GLU A 72 -11.38 -0.36 -12.73
CA GLU A 72 -12.24 -1.44 -12.24
C GLU A 72 -11.74 -1.93 -10.88
N LYS A 73 -12.64 -2.06 -9.92
CA LYS A 73 -12.31 -2.45 -8.54
C LYS A 73 -13.49 -3.11 -7.85
N GLY A 74 -13.18 -3.93 -6.85
CA GLY A 74 -14.18 -4.63 -6.05
C GLY A 74 -13.70 -4.97 -4.65
N MET A 75 -14.64 -5.38 -3.84
CA MET A 75 -14.41 -5.87 -2.49
C MET A 75 -15.14 -7.19 -2.30
N ILE A 76 -14.47 -8.14 -1.65
CA ILE A 76 -15.08 -9.40 -1.18
C ILE A 76 -14.94 -9.42 0.33
N LYS A 77 -16.01 -9.69 1.05
CA LYS A 77 -16.00 -9.83 2.50
C LYS A 77 -16.69 -11.13 2.91
N ASN A 78 -15.98 -11.96 3.66
CA ASN A 78 -16.46 -13.28 4.07
C ASN A 78 -17.01 -14.12 2.89
N GLY A 79 -16.32 -14.09 1.74
CA GLY A 79 -16.67 -14.82 0.53
C GLY A 79 -17.85 -14.26 -0.27
N ARG A 80 -18.34 -13.05 0.04
CA ARG A 80 -19.40 -12.37 -0.70
C ARG A 80 -18.88 -11.09 -1.32
N GLU A 81 -19.33 -10.81 -2.55
CA GLU A 81 -19.05 -9.53 -3.18
C GLU A 81 -19.78 -8.40 -2.44
N GLU A 82 -19.08 -7.32 -2.23
CA GLU A 82 -19.56 -6.11 -1.56
C GLU A 82 -19.26 -4.90 -2.44
N ILE A 83 -20.02 -3.83 -2.24
CA ILE A 83 -19.76 -2.56 -2.93
C ILE A 83 -18.45 -1.98 -2.41
N PHE A 84 -17.54 -1.64 -3.32
CA PHE A 84 -16.32 -0.94 -2.93
C PHE A 84 -16.69 0.41 -2.30
N PRO A 85 -16.25 0.70 -1.06
CA PRO A 85 -16.65 1.92 -0.37
C PRO A 85 -16.20 3.16 -1.15
N ASN A 86 -17.10 4.11 -1.33
CA ASN A 86 -16.72 5.44 -1.79
C ASN A 86 -16.12 6.21 -0.61
N ALA A 87 -15.06 6.98 -0.89
CA ALA A 87 -14.52 7.90 0.10
C ALA A 87 -15.66 8.81 0.61
N GLY A 88 -15.98 8.69 1.90
CA GLY A 88 -17.02 9.50 2.53
C GLY A 88 -16.69 11.02 2.49
N GLU A 89 -17.48 11.84 3.16
CA GLU A 89 -17.29 13.30 3.22
C GLU A 89 -15.92 13.70 3.80
N LYS A 90 -15.43 14.88 3.39
CA LYS A 90 -14.19 15.45 3.97
C LYS A 90 -14.34 15.59 5.47
N SER A 91 -13.40 15.00 6.20
CA SER A 91 -13.23 15.27 7.63
C SER A 91 -12.59 16.64 7.83
N SER A 92 -12.90 17.30 8.94
CA SER A 92 -12.17 18.51 9.36
C SER A 92 -10.71 18.23 9.70
N LYS A 93 -10.38 16.97 10.00
CA LYS A 93 -9.02 16.51 10.34
C LYS A 93 -8.44 15.65 9.22
N LEU A 94 -7.13 15.82 8.96
CA LEU A 94 -6.37 14.91 8.13
C LEU A 94 -6.00 13.66 8.94
N ARG A 95 -6.50 12.49 8.54
CA ARG A 95 -6.18 11.20 9.14
C ARG A 95 -4.96 10.62 8.43
N VAL A 96 -3.82 10.62 9.12
CA VAL A 96 -2.55 10.16 8.58
C VAL A 96 -2.25 8.76 9.09
N ALA A 97 -2.27 7.78 8.18
CA ALA A 97 -1.91 6.39 8.49
C ALA A 97 -0.40 6.26 8.64
N VAL A 98 0.05 5.83 9.80
CA VAL A 98 1.47 5.61 10.10
C VAL A 98 1.72 4.17 10.53
N SER A 99 2.96 3.70 10.37
CA SER A 99 3.34 2.36 10.84
C SER A 99 3.26 2.27 12.36
N ARG A 100 2.57 1.27 12.89
CA ARG A 100 2.47 1.03 14.33
C ARG A 100 3.82 0.73 14.99
N PHE A 101 4.69 0.00 14.31
CA PHE A 101 5.95 -0.50 14.86
C PHE A 101 7.20 0.12 14.23
N HIS A 102 7.05 0.84 13.13
CA HIS A 102 8.16 1.29 12.29
C HIS A 102 7.97 2.74 11.80
N ILE A 103 7.36 3.58 12.64
CA ILE A 103 7.33 5.02 12.35
C ILE A 103 8.75 5.56 12.47
N THR A 104 9.19 6.35 11.52
CA THR A 104 10.49 7.00 11.52
C THR A 104 10.36 8.49 11.86
N GLU A 105 11.51 9.13 12.13
CA GLU A 105 11.55 10.58 12.34
C GLU A 105 11.06 11.36 11.10
N TRP A 106 11.25 10.81 9.90
CA TRP A 106 10.81 11.46 8.66
C TRP A 106 9.29 11.50 8.52
N GLU A 107 8.58 10.42 8.88
CA GLU A 107 7.12 10.44 8.93
C GLU A 107 6.63 11.45 9.96
N LEU A 108 7.27 11.57 11.12
CA LEU A 108 6.90 12.56 12.14
C LEU A 108 7.13 14.00 11.66
N ARG A 109 8.28 14.28 11.02
CA ARG A 109 8.56 15.59 10.42
C ARG A 109 7.53 15.95 9.32
N TYR A 110 7.11 14.97 8.53
CA TYR A 110 6.07 15.19 7.52
C TYR A 110 4.73 15.56 8.19
N VAL A 111 4.37 14.90 9.28
CA VAL A 111 3.18 15.24 10.08
C VAL A 111 3.28 16.67 10.63
N ASP A 112 4.44 17.07 11.16
CA ASP A 112 4.65 18.43 11.67
C ASP A 112 4.60 19.47 10.53
N TYR A 113 5.08 19.13 9.34
CA TYR A 113 4.90 19.94 8.14
C TYR A 113 3.42 20.15 7.80
N LEU A 114 2.60 19.08 7.80
CA LEU A 114 1.15 19.20 7.56
C LEU A 114 0.47 20.11 8.60
N LYS A 115 0.85 20.00 9.87
CA LYS A 115 0.35 20.89 10.92
C LYS A 115 0.78 22.35 10.70
N SER A 116 2.01 22.57 10.23
CA SER A 116 2.51 23.93 9.92
C SER A 116 1.75 24.61 8.77
N LEU A 117 1.11 23.81 7.90
CA LEU A 117 0.20 24.31 6.86
C LEU A 117 -1.23 24.61 7.37
N GLY A 118 -1.47 24.49 8.67
CA GLY A 118 -2.76 24.76 9.30
C GLY A 118 -3.73 23.57 9.36
N HIS A 119 -3.27 22.36 9.02
CA HIS A 119 -4.12 21.17 9.12
C HIS A 119 -4.18 20.63 10.55
N GLU A 120 -5.36 20.30 11.03
CA GLU A 120 -5.51 19.45 12.20
C GLU A 120 -5.23 17.99 11.79
N VAL A 121 -4.22 17.35 12.38
CA VAL A 121 -3.76 16.01 12.00
C VAL A 121 -4.09 14.99 13.08
N GLU A 122 -4.75 13.91 12.68
CA GLU A 122 -4.99 12.72 13.49
C GLU A 122 -4.07 11.57 13.00
N LEU A 123 -3.25 11.01 13.90
CA LEU A 123 -2.42 9.86 13.59
C LEU A 123 -3.21 8.57 13.77
N VAL A 124 -3.22 7.72 12.75
CA VAL A 124 -3.86 6.40 12.76
C VAL A 124 -2.77 5.31 12.66
N PRO A 125 -2.33 4.72 13.80
CA PRO A 125 -1.30 3.69 13.80
C PRO A 125 -1.85 2.36 13.24
N LEU A 126 -1.32 1.91 12.10
CA LEU A 126 -1.75 0.71 11.40
C LEU A 126 -0.55 -0.19 11.08
N GLY A 127 -0.80 -1.50 11.04
CA GLY A 127 0.17 -2.49 10.58
C GLY A 127 -0.05 -2.87 9.12
N ALA A 128 0.96 -3.47 8.52
CA ALA A 128 0.89 -4.08 7.20
C ALA A 128 0.31 -3.16 6.11
N SER A 129 -0.09 -3.73 4.98
CA SER A 129 -0.78 -3.03 3.88
C SER A 129 -2.25 -2.75 4.14
N SER A 130 -2.79 -3.12 5.32
CA SER A 130 -4.15 -2.73 5.72
C SER A 130 -4.37 -1.21 5.67
N LYS A 131 -3.31 -0.41 5.90
CA LYS A 131 -3.36 1.04 5.75
C LYS A 131 -3.65 1.51 4.32
N HIS A 132 -3.20 0.77 3.30
CA HIS A 132 -3.49 1.06 1.90
C HIS A 132 -4.96 0.75 1.57
N CYS A 133 -5.51 -0.33 2.15
CA CYS A 133 -6.93 -0.63 2.06
C CYS A 133 -7.78 0.46 2.70
N MET A 134 -7.42 0.92 3.90
CA MET A 134 -8.15 2.00 4.58
C MET A 134 -8.06 3.31 3.80
N LEU A 135 -6.91 3.59 3.16
CA LEU A 135 -6.75 4.76 2.30
C LEU A 135 -7.64 4.68 1.06
N ALA A 136 -7.66 3.53 0.38
CA ALA A 136 -8.53 3.29 -0.79
C ALA A 136 -10.01 3.41 -0.44
N LYS A 137 -10.42 2.96 0.76
CA LYS A 137 -11.79 3.09 1.28
C LYS A 137 -12.11 4.51 1.77
N GLY A 138 -11.11 5.39 1.89
CA GLY A 138 -11.28 6.76 2.42
C GLY A 138 -11.47 6.81 3.94
N GLU A 139 -11.05 5.79 4.67
CA GLU A 139 -11.05 5.73 6.13
C GLU A 139 -9.85 6.49 6.73
N VAL A 140 -8.78 6.68 5.95
CA VAL A 140 -7.65 7.58 6.21
C VAL A 140 -7.38 8.43 4.97
N ASP A 141 -6.62 9.50 5.10
CA ASP A 141 -6.46 10.50 4.05
C ASP A 141 -5.06 10.51 3.42
N ILE A 142 -4.03 10.25 4.21
CA ILE A 142 -2.63 10.22 3.76
C ILE A 142 -1.90 9.04 4.40
N CYS A 143 -1.01 8.41 3.63
CA CYS A 143 -0.12 7.36 4.10
C CYS A 143 1.33 7.66 3.66
N PRO A 144 2.14 8.38 4.46
CA PRO A 144 3.56 8.58 4.19
C PRO A 144 4.35 7.33 4.56
N LYS A 145 5.38 7.01 3.77
CA LYS A 145 6.33 5.95 4.05
C LYS A 145 7.73 6.36 3.62
N PHE A 146 8.56 6.73 4.58
CA PHE A 146 9.95 7.14 4.35
C PHE A 146 10.95 6.10 4.85
N GLY A 147 10.54 5.22 5.74
CA GLY A 147 11.37 4.11 6.19
C GLY A 147 11.42 2.99 5.13
N LYS A 148 12.39 2.08 5.30
CA LYS A 148 12.62 0.95 4.39
C LYS A 148 11.33 0.17 4.12
N CYS A 149 11.05 -0.07 2.84
CA CYS A 149 9.89 -0.78 2.35
C CYS A 149 10.27 -1.55 1.07
N SER A 150 9.66 -2.67 0.82
CA SER A 150 9.93 -3.48 -0.37
C SER A 150 8.84 -3.28 -1.42
N GLU A 151 9.13 -3.65 -2.67
CA GLU A 151 8.15 -3.54 -3.77
C GLU A 151 6.86 -4.33 -3.50
N TRP A 152 6.96 -5.49 -2.86
CA TRP A 152 5.81 -6.34 -2.54
C TRP A 152 4.89 -5.78 -1.44
N ASP A 153 5.40 -4.84 -0.63
CA ASP A 153 4.60 -4.11 0.37
C ASP A 153 3.75 -3.01 -0.27
N VAL A 154 4.10 -2.55 -1.49
CA VAL A 154 3.57 -1.30 -2.06
C VAL A 154 2.74 -1.52 -3.32
N ALA A 155 3.18 -2.42 -4.23
CA ALA A 155 2.64 -2.53 -5.58
C ALA A 155 1.12 -2.75 -5.63
N ALA A 156 0.59 -3.65 -4.80
CA ALA A 156 -0.85 -3.89 -4.73
C ALA A 156 -1.62 -2.67 -4.19
N GLY A 157 -1.08 -2.07 -3.10
CA GLY A 157 -1.67 -0.89 -2.48
C GLY A 157 -1.73 0.32 -3.41
N GLN A 158 -0.71 0.52 -4.25
CA GLN A 158 -0.71 1.59 -5.24
C GLN A 158 -1.91 1.47 -6.18
N VAL A 159 -2.14 0.29 -6.78
CA VAL A 159 -3.26 0.09 -7.70
C VAL A 159 -4.60 0.34 -7.02
N LEU A 160 -4.77 -0.15 -5.78
CA LEU A 160 -6.01 0.05 -5.01
C LEU A 160 -6.28 1.54 -4.76
N VAL A 161 -5.26 2.29 -4.33
CA VAL A 161 -5.38 3.72 -4.02
C VAL A 161 -5.67 4.53 -5.28
N GLU A 162 -4.94 4.29 -6.38
CA GLU A 162 -5.12 5.01 -7.63
C GLU A 162 -6.49 4.70 -8.28
N ALA A 163 -6.91 3.43 -8.29
CA ALA A 163 -8.24 3.04 -8.78
C ALA A 163 -9.38 3.62 -7.93
N ALA A 164 -9.13 3.89 -6.65
CA ALA A 164 -10.08 4.58 -5.78
C ALA A 164 -10.13 6.12 -6.00
N GLY A 165 -9.28 6.64 -6.89
CA GLY A 165 -9.18 8.07 -7.20
C GLY A 165 -8.17 8.83 -6.33
N GLY A 166 -7.31 8.10 -5.61
CA GLY A 166 -6.17 8.65 -4.90
C GLY A 166 -4.94 8.78 -5.79
N HIS A 167 -3.80 9.07 -5.18
CA HIS A 167 -2.54 9.27 -5.89
C HIS A 167 -1.35 8.77 -5.08
N VAL A 168 -0.33 8.24 -5.78
CA VAL A 168 0.90 7.72 -5.16
C VAL A 168 2.11 8.37 -5.82
N VAL A 169 2.98 8.95 -4.99
CA VAL A 169 4.18 9.66 -5.47
C VAL A 169 5.44 9.13 -4.80
N ASN A 170 6.48 9.02 -5.58
CA ASN A 170 7.84 8.90 -5.07
C ASN A 170 8.23 10.20 -4.36
N ALA A 171 8.51 10.14 -3.07
CA ALA A 171 8.79 11.33 -2.27
C ALA A 171 10.14 12.01 -2.59
N GLU A 172 11.06 11.32 -3.28
CA GLU A 172 12.35 11.88 -3.68
C GLU A 172 12.25 12.64 -5.00
N THR A 173 11.43 12.15 -5.94
CA THR A 173 11.39 12.68 -7.31
C THR A 173 10.08 13.39 -7.66
N GLY A 174 9.02 13.19 -6.86
CA GLY A 174 7.66 13.62 -7.17
C GLY A 174 7.01 12.81 -8.32
N GLY A 175 7.69 11.83 -8.88
CA GLY A 175 7.24 11.02 -10.01
C GLY A 175 6.63 9.67 -9.63
N GLU A 176 6.45 8.83 -10.64
CA GLU A 176 5.93 7.47 -10.51
C GLU A 176 6.90 6.53 -9.77
N ILE A 177 6.37 5.55 -9.07
CA ILE A 177 7.14 4.42 -8.56
C ILE A 177 7.22 3.34 -9.63
N ARG A 178 8.41 2.77 -9.82
CA ARG A 178 8.66 1.65 -10.73
C ARG A 178 8.96 0.38 -9.96
N TYR A 179 8.57 -0.74 -10.54
CA TYR A 179 8.64 -2.08 -9.96
C TYR A 179 9.48 -3.02 -10.83
N ASN A 180 9.78 -4.20 -10.30
CA ASN A 180 10.67 -5.18 -10.92
C ASN A 180 12.08 -4.63 -11.15
N LYS A 181 12.54 -3.76 -10.24
CA LYS A 181 13.90 -3.18 -10.26
C LYS A 181 14.95 -4.22 -9.85
N GLU A 182 16.21 -3.96 -10.17
CA GLU A 182 17.33 -4.77 -9.67
C GLU A 182 17.32 -4.80 -8.14
N ASN A 183 17.26 -3.65 -7.51
CA ASN A 183 17.02 -3.51 -6.08
C ASN A 183 15.51 -3.41 -5.84
N MET A 184 14.91 -4.46 -5.30
CA MET A 184 13.47 -4.54 -5.02
C MET A 184 13.02 -3.73 -3.79
N ILE A 185 13.83 -2.76 -3.34
CA ILE A 185 13.46 -1.80 -2.30
C ILE A 185 12.65 -0.68 -2.96
N SER A 186 11.50 -0.36 -2.38
CA SER A 186 10.71 0.80 -2.79
C SER A 186 11.41 2.09 -2.39
N PRO A 187 11.40 3.15 -3.22
CA PRO A 187 11.77 4.48 -2.76
C PRO A 187 10.82 4.94 -1.65
N PRO A 188 11.19 5.96 -0.87
CA PRO A 188 10.25 6.66 -0.02
C PRO A 188 9.05 7.17 -0.84
N PHE A 189 7.85 7.11 -0.27
CA PHE A 189 6.64 7.51 -0.99
C PHE A 189 5.60 8.13 -0.06
N VAL A 190 4.64 8.83 -0.69
CA VAL A 190 3.41 9.26 -0.03
C VAL A 190 2.23 8.79 -0.89
N MET A 191 1.26 8.18 -0.25
CA MET A 191 -0.03 7.87 -0.85
C MET A 191 -1.07 8.86 -0.33
N PHE A 192 -1.84 9.42 -1.23
CA PHE A 192 -2.94 10.35 -0.95
C PHE A 192 -4.26 9.69 -1.30
N GLY A 193 -5.21 9.72 -0.40
CA GLY A 193 -6.57 9.30 -0.69
C GLY A 193 -7.32 10.35 -1.52
N LYS A 194 -8.41 9.92 -2.18
CA LYS A 194 -9.25 10.79 -3.04
C LYS A 194 -9.70 12.10 -2.38
N ARG A 195 -9.78 12.14 -1.05
CA ARG A 195 -10.25 13.34 -0.31
C ARG A 195 -9.25 14.48 -0.25
N VAL A 196 -7.98 14.19 -0.47
CA VAL A 196 -6.88 15.16 -0.37
C VAL A 196 -6.55 15.77 -1.72
N TYR A 197 -7.09 15.17 -2.78
CA TYR A 197 -6.81 15.52 -4.18
C TYR A 197 -7.91 16.31 -4.85
#